data_452d7408d536b8849839e37808fdf9e5
#
_entry.id   452d7408d536b8849839e37808fdf9e5
#
_cell.length_a   1.000
_cell.length_b   1.000
_cell.length_c   1.000
_cell.angle_alpha   90.00
_cell.angle_beta   90.00
_cell.angle_gamma   90.00
#
_symmetry.space_group_name_H-M   'P 1'
#
loop_
_entity.id
_entity.type
_entity.pdbx_description
1 polymer ?
#
loop_
_entity_poly.entity_id
_entity_poly.type
_entity_poly.pdbx_seq_one_letter_code
_entity_poly.pdbx_strand_id
1 'polypeptide(L)'
;MVQVDLITGFLGAGKTTFLRRYAAWWAGQGVKVCVLENDFGAVNVDAMLLQNLEAQGVELETISGGCDCDTHQRRMRTKLISMAMRGFERVIVEPSGIFDVDEFFDVLRDEPLDRWYQLGNVIAIVDALLPEELSPQAEYILASESAWAGSVLLSRCQLASDAQKQGAEAHLARALEACKCSRKFGPEEIIAKDWADLTGDDMARIAKCGFRQASCEKLHFDAHDAFTSAYFLELGLPRAQLEKNIPSLFTDPACGNVLRVKGFVEDGGRWYELNAAAAGLTAAPIPQGQQVLIVIGEGLDKARLEEDLRR
;
A
#
# COMPACT_ATOMS: atom_id res chain seq x y z
N MET A 1 13.41 4.07 -22.96
CA MET A 1 13.57 3.86 -21.51
C MET A 1 12.19 3.52 -20.94
N VAL A 2 12.12 2.52 -20.08
CA VAL A 2 10.87 2.13 -19.40
C VAL A 2 10.53 3.19 -18.36
N GLN A 3 9.30 3.68 -18.34
CA GLN A 3 8.83 4.55 -17.27
C GLN A 3 8.50 3.71 -16.03
N VAL A 4 8.98 4.10 -14.87
CA VAL A 4 8.61 3.46 -13.61
C VAL A 4 7.86 4.43 -12.72
N ASP A 5 6.64 4.05 -12.34
CA ASP A 5 5.80 4.80 -11.40
C ASP A 5 5.78 4.06 -10.05
N LEU A 6 5.78 4.82 -8.98
CA LEU A 6 5.73 4.31 -7.62
C LEU A 6 4.42 4.74 -6.94
N ILE A 7 3.69 3.77 -6.39
CA ILE A 7 2.48 4.03 -5.61
C ILE A 7 2.80 3.71 -4.15
N THR A 8 3.02 4.76 -3.37
CA THR A 8 3.38 4.67 -1.95
C THR A 8 2.20 4.93 -1.04
N GLY A 9 2.38 4.81 0.24
CA GLY A 9 1.40 5.14 1.28
C GLY A 9 1.40 4.12 2.41
N PHE A 10 1.10 4.60 3.61
CA PHE A 10 1.11 3.84 4.83
C PHE A 10 0.23 2.57 4.77
N LEU A 11 0.42 1.67 5.71
CA LEU A 11 -0.34 0.42 5.83
C LEU A 11 -1.86 0.67 5.76
N GLY A 12 -2.55 -0.06 4.88
CA GLY A 12 -3.99 0.05 4.75
C GLY A 12 -4.53 1.31 4.07
N ALA A 13 -3.68 2.22 3.60
CA ALA A 13 -4.10 3.46 2.94
C ALA A 13 -4.91 3.25 1.64
N GLY A 14 -4.87 2.06 1.02
CA GLY A 14 -5.64 1.77 -0.20
C GLY A 14 -4.80 1.74 -1.48
N LYS A 15 -3.49 1.59 -1.39
CA LYS A 15 -2.56 1.51 -2.52
C LYS A 15 -3.03 0.57 -3.63
N THR A 16 -3.25 -0.70 -3.29
CA THR A 16 -3.68 -1.76 -4.23
C THR A 16 -4.98 -1.41 -4.95
N THR A 17 -5.92 -0.76 -4.23
CA THR A 17 -7.19 -0.31 -4.81
C THR A 17 -6.99 0.77 -5.87
N PHE A 18 -6.11 1.75 -5.60
CA PHE A 18 -5.78 2.79 -6.57
C PHE A 18 -4.94 2.24 -7.72
N LEU A 19 -3.95 1.42 -7.41
CA LEU A 19 -3.07 0.77 -8.40
C LEU A 19 -3.87 0.06 -9.50
N ARG A 20 -4.92 -0.67 -9.14
CA ARG A 20 -5.80 -1.35 -10.11
C ARG A 20 -6.41 -0.36 -11.11
N ARG A 21 -6.91 0.77 -10.65
CA ARG A 21 -7.47 1.81 -11.51
C ARG A 21 -6.40 2.45 -12.39
N TYR A 22 -5.26 2.73 -11.81
CA TYR A 22 -4.16 3.40 -12.51
C TYR A 22 -3.54 2.52 -13.59
N ALA A 23 -3.30 1.24 -13.29
CA ALA A 23 -2.80 0.27 -14.26
C ALA A 23 -3.80 0.03 -15.41
N ALA A 24 -5.09 -0.15 -15.09
CA ALA A 24 -6.16 -0.30 -16.07
C ALA A 24 -6.28 0.94 -16.97
N TRP A 25 -6.15 2.13 -16.40
CA TRP A 25 -6.18 3.37 -17.17
C TRP A 25 -5.03 3.43 -18.20
N TRP A 26 -3.80 3.09 -17.79
CA TRP A 26 -2.65 3.05 -18.71
C TRP A 26 -2.81 1.99 -19.80
N ALA A 27 -3.28 0.79 -19.45
CA ALA A 27 -3.57 -0.26 -20.43
C ALA A 27 -4.64 0.19 -21.43
N GLY A 28 -5.66 0.90 -20.95
CA GLY A 28 -6.70 1.52 -21.81
C GLY A 28 -6.17 2.61 -22.77
N GLN A 29 -5.00 3.19 -22.47
CA GLN A 29 -4.30 4.10 -23.39
C GLN A 29 -3.40 3.34 -24.39
N GLY A 30 -3.42 2.01 -24.40
CA GLY A 30 -2.60 1.17 -25.29
C GLY A 30 -1.14 1.01 -24.84
N VAL A 31 -0.79 1.41 -23.62
CA VAL A 31 0.55 1.29 -23.05
C VAL A 31 0.77 -0.13 -22.54
N LYS A 32 1.89 -0.74 -22.87
CA LYS A 32 2.27 -2.07 -22.34
C LYS A 32 2.75 -1.94 -20.88
N VAL A 33 1.87 -2.32 -19.95
CA VAL A 33 2.05 -2.13 -18.50
C VAL A 33 2.39 -3.44 -17.81
N CYS A 34 3.34 -3.38 -16.87
CA CYS A 34 3.54 -4.40 -15.85
C CYS A 34 3.39 -3.79 -14.45
N VAL A 35 2.70 -4.48 -13.57
CA VAL A 35 2.65 -4.18 -12.14
C VAL A 35 3.67 -5.05 -11.42
N LEU A 36 4.50 -4.43 -10.60
CA LEU A 36 5.39 -5.10 -9.66
C LEU A 36 4.87 -4.87 -8.25
N GLU A 37 4.25 -5.90 -7.72
CA GLU A 37 3.74 -5.90 -6.36
C GLU A 37 4.81 -6.47 -5.42
N ASN A 38 5.06 -5.78 -4.34
CA ASN A 38 6.07 -6.10 -3.37
C ASN A 38 5.43 -6.39 -2.02
N ASP A 39 5.19 -7.67 -1.73
CA ASP A 39 4.66 -8.12 -0.45
C ASP A 39 5.71 -8.92 0.32
N PHE A 40 6.07 -8.44 1.51
CA PHE A 40 6.93 -9.18 2.45
C PHE A 40 6.22 -10.37 3.11
N GLY A 41 4.92 -10.53 2.88
CA GLY A 41 4.11 -11.57 3.49
C GLY A 41 4.43 -12.98 3.03
N ALA A 42 4.27 -13.95 3.93
CA ALA A 42 4.37 -15.38 3.60
C ALA A 42 3.26 -15.86 2.64
N VAL A 43 2.16 -15.11 2.55
CA VAL A 43 1.02 -15.34 1.65
C VAL A 43 0.73 -14.05 0.91
N ASN A 44 0.84 -14.10 -0.42
CA ASN A 44 0.62 -12.93 -1.27
C ASN A 44 -0.89 -12.69 -1.48
N VAL A 45 -1.50 -11.98 -0.53
CA VAL A 45 -2.92 -11.61 -0.56
C VAL A 45 -3.20 -10.56 -1.64
N ASP A 46 -2.31 -9.60 -1.80
CA ASP A 46 -2.51 -8.49 -2.73
C ASP A 46 -2.43 -8.95 -4.21
N ALA A 47 -1.55 -9.92 -4.53
CA ALA A 47 -1.50 -10.50 -5.89
C ALA A 47 -2.82 -11.17 -6.31
N MET A 48 -3.54 -11.79 -5.38
CA MET A 48 -4.84 -12.39 -5.70
C MET A 48 -5.88 -11.33 -6.08
N LEU A 49 -5.79 -10.13 -5.52
CA LEU A 49 -6.66 -9.00 -5.85
C LEU A 49 -6.35 -8.40 -7.22
N LEU A 50 -5.11 -8.58 -7.69
CA LEU A 50 -4.64 -8.01 -8.95
C LEU A 50 -4.87 -8.93 -10.16
N GLN A 51 -5.26 -10.19 -9.98
CA GLN A 51 -5.48 -11.17 -11.08
C GLN A 51 -6.46 -10.67 -12.16
N ASN A 52 -7.45 -9.87 -11.80
CA ASN A 52 -8.39 -9.30 -12.76
C ASN A 52 -7.75 -8.29 -13.74
N LEU A 53 -6.54 -7.80 -13.45
CA LEU A 53 -5.81 -6.90 -14.35
C LEU A 53 -5.24 -7.61 -15.57
N GLU A 54 -4.92 -8.90 -15.46
CA GLU A 54 -4.42 -9.69 -16.60
C GLU A 54 -5.43 -9.72 -17.75
N ALA A 55 -6.73 -9.83 -17.44
CA ALA A 55 -7.81 -9.74 -18.42
C ALA A 55 -7.89 -8.38 -19.12
N GLN A 56 -7.28 -7.34 -18.56
CA GLN A 56 -7.21 -5.99 -19.10
C GLN A 56 -5.88 -5.70 -19.81
N GLY A 57 -5.03 -6.71 -20.00
CA GLY A 57 -3.74 -6.59 -20.70
C GLY A 57 -2.60 -6.06 -19.82
N VAL A 58 -2.77 -6.05 -18.50
CA VAL A 58 -1.71 -5.70 -17.55
C VAL A 58 -1.04 -6.99 -17.07
N GLU A 59 0.27 -7.06 -17.17
CA GLU A 59 1.01 -8.17 -16.60
C GLU A 59 1.33 -7.93 -15.13
N LEU A 60 1.31 -9.00 -14.33
CA LEU A 60 1.57 -8.96 -12.90
C LEU A 60 2.85 -9.74 -12.56
N GLU A 61 3.75 -9.09 -11.87
CA GLU A 61 4.94 -9.69 -11.26
C GLU A 61 4.93 -9.43 -9.75
N THR A 62 5.39 -10.41 -8.98
CA THR A 62 5.41 -10.29 -7.52
C THR A 62 6.81 -10.55 -6.98
N ILE A 63 7.15 -9.84 -5.92
CA ILE A 63 8.28 -10.14 -5.06
C ILE A 63 7.71 -10.62 -3.74
N SER A 64 7.85 -11.90 -3.46
CA SER A 64 7.40 -12.50 -2.20
C SER A 64 8.58 -13.05 -1.42
N GLY A 65 8.50 -12.91 -0.10
CA GLY A 65 9.46 -13.47 0.84
C GLY A 65 10.88 -12.89 0.69
N GLY A 66 11.51 -12.70 1.77
CA GLY A 66 12.89 -12.27 1.94
C GLY A 66 13.06 -12.00 3.42
N CYS A 67 14.03 -12.69 4.06
CA CYS A 67 14.25 -12.51 5.48
C CYS A 67 15.12 -11.28 5.78
N ASP A 68 15.61 -10.61 4.73
CA ASP A 68 16.51 -9.47 4.84
C ASP A 68 16.36 -8.49 3.66
N CYS A 69 16.68 -7.22 3.91
CA CYS A 69 16.60 -6.13 2.94
C CYS A 69 17.47 -6.38 1.70
N ASP A 70 18.66 -6.95 1.86
CA ASP A 70 19.59 -7.19 0.75
C ASP A 70 19.03 -8.20 -0.24
N THR A 71 18.45 -9.29 0.24
CA THR A 71 17.80 -10.30 -0.61
C THR A 71 16.62 -9.70 -1.35
N HIS A 72 15.86 -8.85 -0.69
CA HIS A 72 14.71 -8.17 -1.25
C HIS A 72 15.12 -7.22 -2.38
N GLN A 73 16.11 -6.37 -2.17
CA GLN A 73 16.66 -5.46 -3.18
C GLN A 73 17.19 -6.22 -4.40
N ARG A 74 17.91 -7.35 -4.20
CA ARG A 74 18.39 -8.21 -5.29
C ARG A 74 17.25 -8.79 -6.12
N ARG A 75 16.18 -9.24 -5.48
CA ARG A 75 14.99 -9.76 -6.17
C ARG A 75 14.30 -8.65 -6.98
N MET A 76 14.11 -7.49 -6.40
CA MET A 76 13.55 -6.31 -7.07
C MET A 76 14.37 -5.97 -8.31
N ARG A 77 15.70 -5.85 -8.18
CA ARG A 77 16.60 -5.59 -9.29
C ARG A 77 16.46 -6.64 -10.40
N THR A 78 16.45 -7.93 -10.05
CA THR A 78 16.32 -9.01 -11.03
C THR A 78 14.98 -8.93 -11.77
N LYS A 79 13.88 -8.64 -11.07
CA LYS A 79 12.56 -8.48 -11.69
C LYS A 79 12.53 -7.26 -12.62
N LEU A 80 13.06 -6.12 -12.21
CA LEU A 80 13.16 -4.92 -13.05
C LEU A 80 13.99 -5.19 -14.32
N ILE A 81 15.13 -5.88 -14.22
CA ILE A 81 15.92 -6.28 -15.39
C ILE A 81 15.06 -7.13 -16.35
N SER A 82 14.39 -8.16 -15.83
CA SER A 82 13.52 -9.04 -16.64
C SER A 82 12.42 -8.25 -17.34
N MET A 83 11.74 -7.33 -16.63
CA MET A 83 10.65 -6.53 -17.21
C MET A 83 11.14 -5.61 -18.33
N ALA A 84 12.31 -4.97 -18.17
CA ALA A 84 12.90 -4.14 -19.22
C ALA A 84 13.19 -4.97 -20.47
N MET A 85 13.75 -6.19 -20.32
CA MET A 85 14.04 -7.09 -21.44
C MET A 85 12.77 -7.60 -22.15
N ARG A 86 11.63 -7.67 -21.46
CA ARG A 86 10.32 -8.08 -22.02
C ARG A 86 9.62 -6.95 -22.78
N GLY A 87 10.21 -5.75 -22.78
CA GLY A 87 9.76 -4.61 -23.59
C GLY A 87 8.50 -3.95 -23.06
N PHE A 88 8.33 -3.87 -21.72
CA PHE A 88 7.32 -3.02 -21.12
C PHE A 88 7.66 -1.55 -21.33
N GLU A 89 6.63 -0.74 -21.52
CA GLU A 89 6.77 0.71 -21.66
C GLU A 89 6.64 1.38 -20.30
N ARG A 90 5.86 0.77 -19.40
CA ARG A 90 5.63 1.26 -18.04
C ARG A 90 5.60 0.11 -17.03
N VAL A 91 6.29 0.33 -15.92
CA VAL A 91 6.26 -0.52 -14.74
C VAL A 91 5.68 0.29 -13.59
N ILE A 92 4.63 -0.22 -12.94
CA ILE A 92 4.02 0.39 -11.77
C ILE A 92 4.41 -0.46 -10.57
N VAL A 93 5.09 0.14 -9.60
CA VAL A 93 5.57 -0.56 -8.41
C VAL A 93 4.70 -0.18 -7.22
N GLU A 94 4.17 -1.17 -6.53
CA GLU A 94 3.55 -1.02 -5.22
C GLU A 94 4.47 -1.63 -4.16
N PRO A 95 5.18 -0.82 -3.37
CA PRO A 95 5.96 -1.33 -2.26
C PRO A 95 5.06 -1.68 -1.07
N SER A 96 5.60 -2.43 -0.12
CA SER A 96 4.99 -2.60 1.20
C SER A 96 4.73 -1.23 1.86
N GLY A 97 3.68 -1.10 2.66
CA GLY A 97 3.35 0.16 3.35
C GLY A 97 4.24 0.49 4.56
N ILE A 98 5.39 -0.15 4.67
CA ILE A 98 6.47 0.14 5.63
C ILE A 98 7.83 0.22 4.93
N PHE A 99 7.82 0.34 3.60
CA PHE A 99 9.02 0.33 2.77
C PHE A 99 9.76 1.68 2.83
N ASP A 100 11.10 1.65 2.88
CA ASP A 100 11.91 2.85 2.69
C ASP A 100 11.98 3.18 1.20
N VAL A 101 11.33 4.27 0.80
CA VAL A 101 11.28 4.73 -0.60
C VAL A 101 12.68 5.04 -1.16
N ASP A 102 13.62 5.45 -0.32
CA ASP A 102 14.99 5.74 -0.74
C ASP A 102 15.69 4.47 -1.27
N GLU A 103 15.41 3.29 -0.69
CA GLU A 103 15.96 2.02 -1.17
C GLU A 103 15.53 1.70 -2.61
N PHE A 104 14.29 2.05 -2.99
CA PHE A 104 13.84 1.89 -4.37
C PHE A 104 14.63 2.74 -5.33
N PHE A 105 14.91 3.99 -4.96
CA PHE A 105 15.68 4.89 -5.81
C PHE A 105 17.15 4.45 -5.93
N ASP A 106 17.71 3.88 -4.87
CA ASP A 106 19.07 3.34 -4.91
C ASP A 106 19.15 2.15 -5.88
N VAL A 107 18.17 1.24 -5.86
CA VAL A 107 18.09 0.14 -6.84
C VAL A 107 18.00 0.65 -8.27
N LEU A 108 17.23 1.72 -8.53
CA LEU A 108 17.11 2.28 -9.89
C LEU A 108 18.38 2.99 -10.38
N ARG A 109 19.24 3.45 -9.48
CA ARG A 109 20.53 4.09 -9.81
C ARG A 109 21.64 3.10 -10.14
N ASP A 110 21.45 1.81 -9.82
CA ASP A 110 22.39 0.75 -10.11
C ASP A 110 22.40 0.36 -11.58
N GLU A 111 23.59 0.10 -12.13
CA GLU A 111 23.70 -0.49 -13.49
C GLU A 111 23.08 -1.89 -13.55
N PRO A 112 22.32 -2.25 -14.60
CA PRO A 112 22.03 -1.46 -15.81
C PRO A 112 20.72 -0.66 -15.73
N LEU A 113 20.03 -0.63 -14.58
CA LEU A 113 18.69 -0.04 -14.44
C LEU A 113 18.71 1.47 -14.67
N ASP A 114 19.77 2.16 -14.27
CA ASP A 114 20.00 3.60 -14.50
C ASP A 114 19.86 4.03 -15.97
N ARG A 115 20.18 3.10 -16.90
CA ARG A 115 20.11 3.32 -18.35
C ARG A 115 18.80 2.85 -18.97
N TRP A 116 18.09 1.94 -18.30
CA TRP A 116 16.90 1.30 -18.86
C TRP A 116 15.61 1.90 -18.33
N TYR A 117 15.66 2.46 -17.13
CA TYR A 117 14.50 3.03 -16.44
C TYR A 117 14.60 4.56 -16.31
N GLN A 118 13.43 5.17 -16.29
CA GLN A 118 13.27 6.57 -15.93
C GLN A 118 12.13 6.66 -14.92
N LEU A 119 12.38 7.32 -13.79
CA LEU A 119 11.32 7.61 -12.82
C LEU A 119 10.27 8.52 -13.47
N GLY A 120 9.04 8.06 -13.48
CA GLY A 120 7.87 8.75 -14.00
C GLY A 120 7.13 9.50 -12.90
N ASN A 121 6.20 8.80 -12.23
CA ASN A 121 5.35 9.40 -11.20
C ASN A 121 5.61 8.75 -9.84
N VAL A 122 5.57 9.54 -8.78
CA VAL A 122 5.45 9.06 -7.40
C VAL A 122 4.11 9.55 -6.87
N ILE A 123 3.24 8.63 -6.50
CA ILE A 123 1.87 8.88 -6.08
C ILE A 123 1.73 8.35 -4.67
N ALA A 124 1.51 9.23 -3.70
CA ALA A 124 1.28 8.82 -2.31
C ALA A 124 -0.22 8.69 -2.03
N ILE A 125 -0.59 7.60 -1.39
CA ILE A 125 -1.95 7.35 -0.94
C ILE A 125 -2.02 7.59 0.57
N VAL A 126 -2.91 8.49 0.99
CA VAL A 126 -3.13 8.83 2.39
C VAL A 126 -4.59 8.58 2.75
N ASP A 127 -4.83 7.96 3.88
CA ASP A 127 -6.20 7.70 4.34
C ASP A 127 -6.86 8.99 4.84
N ALA A 128 -8.01 9.37 4.29
CA ALA A 128 -8.78 10.52 4.78
C ALA A 128 -9.33 10.32 6.20
N LEU A 129 -9.34 9.08 6.70
CA LEU A 129 -9.74 8.69 8.04
C LEU A 129 -8.53 8.32 8.92
N LEU A 130 -7.36 8.87 8.59
CA LEU A 130 -6.13 8.66 9.36
C LEU A 130 -6.36 9.05 10.84
N PRO A 131 -5.93 8.21 11.81
CA PRO A 131 -6.00 8.57 13.23
C PRO A 131 -5.30 9.90 13.51
N GLU A 132 -5.78 10.65 14.48
CA GLU A 132 -5.18 11.96 14.87
C GLU A 132 -3.76 11.82 15.41
N GLU A 133 -3.47 10.68 16.06
CA GLU A 133 -2.17 10.34 16.62
C GLU A 133 -1.69 9.01 16.06
N LEU A 134 -0.45 8.97 15.65
CA LEU A 134 0.27 7.76 15.23
C LEU A 134 1.50 7.58 16.14
N SER A 135 2.07 6.39 16.15
CA SER A 135 3.37 6.16 16.78
C SER A 135 4.46 6.97 16.06
N PRO A 136 5.58 7.31 16.71
CA PRO A 136 6.68 8.02 16.05
C PRO A 136 7.21 7.29 14.80
N GLN A 137 7.17 5.95 14.79
CA GLN A 137 7.56 5.13 13.66
C GLN A 137 6.56 5.25 12.52
N ALA A 138 5.27 5.19 12.81
CA ALA A 138 4.20 5.34 11.82
C ALA A 138 4.16 6.76 11.23
N GLU A 139 4.40 7.80 12.04
CA GLU A 139 4.56 9.19 11.57
C GLU A 139 5.72 9.32 10.59
N TYR A 140 6.86 8.70 10.92
CA TYR A 140 8.02 8.71 10.02
C TYR A 140 7.71 8.02 8.70
N ILE A 141 7.07 6.84 8.72
CA ILE A 141 6.70 6.11 7.49
C ILE A 141 5.73 6.95 6.65
N LEU A 142 4.70 7.54 7.27
CA LEU A 142 3.77 8.43 6.58
C LEU A 142 4.49 9.57 5.85
N ALA A 143 5.45 10.20 6.52
CA ALA A 143 6.24 11.28 5.95
C ALA A 143 7.18 10.79 4.83
N SER A 144 7.96 9.73 5.07
CA SER A 144 8.95 9.22 4.12
C SER A 144 8.30 8.71 2.83
N GLU A 145 7.19 8.00 2.92
CA GLU A 145 6.45 7.50 1.76
C GLU A 145 5.76 8.61 0.96
N SER A 146 5.52 9.77 1.57
CA SER A 146 4.91 10.92 0.90
C SER A 146 5.93 11.94 0.38
N ALA A 147 7.15 11.94 0.90
CA ALA A 147 8.13 13.01 0.65
C ALA A 147 8.43 13.23 -0.84
N TRP A 148 8.54 12.16 -1.62
CA TRP A 148 8.86 12.23 -3.05
C TRP A 148 7.63 12.41 -3.96
N ALA A 149 6.42 12.37 -3.40
CA ALA A 149 5.21 12.36 -4.23
C ALA A 149 5.05 13.63 -5.06
N GLY A 150 4.74 13.44 -6.33
CA GLY A 150 4.25 14.49 -7.22
C GLY A 150 2.78 14.80 -6.97
N SER A 151 2.02 13.81 -6.47
CA SER A 151 0.63 13.98 -6.05
C SER A 151 0.31 13.10 -4.85
N VAL A 152 -0.53 13.59 -3.96
CA VAL A 152 -1.15 12.84 -2.85
C VAL A 152 -2.61 12.60 -3.18
N LEU A 153 -3.08 11.36 -3.07
CA LEU A 153 -4.49 11.02 -3.21
C LEU A 153 -5.05 10.60 -1.85
N LEU A 154 -6.10 11.29 -1.41
CA LEU A 154 -6.83 10.84 -0.24
C LEU A 154 -7.73 9.67 -0.61
N SER A 155 -7.60 8.58 0.13
CA SER A 155 -8.50 7.44 0.04
C SER A 155 -9.71 7.62 0.97
N ARG A 156 -10.75 6.80 0.78
CA ARG A 156 -11.96 6.80 1.61
C ARG A 156 -12.66 8.16 1.73
N CYS A 157 -12.47 9.05 0.76
CA CYS A 157 -13.12 10.38 0.75
C CYS A 157 -14.65 10.30 0.82
N GLN A 158 -15.25 9.23 0.30
CA GLN A 158 -16.70 8.97 0.36
C GLN A 158 -17.21 8.69 1.78
N LEU A 159 -16.32 8.32 2.70
CA LEU A 159 -16.65 8.03 4.10
C LEU A 159 -16.26 9.17 5.03
N ALA A 160 -15.39 10.07 4.57
CA ALA A 160 -14.81 11.15 5.36
C ALA A 160 -15.59 12.46 5.20
N SER A 161 -15.82 13.15 6.31
CA SER A 161 -16.27 14.54 6.30
C SER A 161 -15.17 15.47 5.78
N ASP A 162 -15.53 16.68 5.37
CA ASP A 162 -14.54 17.68 4.92
C ASP A 162 -13.55 18.05 6.04
N ALA A 163 -14.00 18.06 7.28
CA ALA A 163 -13.11 18.27 8.43
C ALA A 163 -12.07 17.14 8.59
N GLN A 164 -12.47 15.89 8.36
CA GLN A 164 -11.54 14.75 8.42
C GLN A 164 -10.54 14.78 7.26
N LYS A 165 -10.96 15.11 6.04
CA LYS A 165 -10.05 15.30 4.90
C LYS A 165 -9.00 16.37 5.20
N GLN A 166 -9.44 17.54 5.67
CA GLN A 166 -8.54 18.63 6.09
C GLN A 166 -7.63 18.21 7.25
N GLY A 167 -8.16 17.43 8.20
CA GLY A 167 -7.39 16.84 9.30
C GLY A 167 -6.27 15.94 8.80
N ALA A 168 -6.54 15.07 7.84
CA ALA A 168 -5.54 14.19 7.22
C ALA A 168 -4.45 14.97 6.46
N GLU A 169 -4.84 16.02 5.70
CA GLU A 169 -3.89 16.91 5.03
C GLU A 169 -2.98 17.65 6.05
N ALA A 170 -3.58 18.17 7.12
CA ALA A 170 -2.83 18.85 8.19
C ALA A 170 -1.92 17.87 8.94
N HIS A 171 -2.37 16.62 9.15
CA HIS A 171 -1.56 15.56 9.77
C HIS A 171 -0.34 15.24 8.91
N LEU A 172 -0.53 15.01 7.60
CA LEU A 172 0.57 14.79 6.68
C LEU A 172 1.60 15.94 6.71
N ALA A 173 1.12 17.19 6.75
CA ALA A 173 2.01 18.35 6.82
C ALA A 173 2.82 18.35 8.12
N ARG A 174 2.21 18.02 9.28
CA ARG A 174 2.90 17.90 10.57
C ARG A 174 3.93 16.77 10.57
N ALA A 175 3.58 15.59 10.00
CA ALA A 175 4.50 14.46 9.89
C ALA A 175 5.75 14.80 9.07
N LEU A 176 5.59 15.48 7.93
CA LEU A 176 6.69 15.97 7.10
C LEU A 176 7.57 16.98 7.87
N GLU A 177 6.96 17.91 8.59
CA GLU A 177 7.69 18.90 9.40
C GLU A 177 8.47 18.23 10.54
N ALA A 178 7.87 17.26 11.23
CA ALA A 178 8.52 16.49 12.29
C ALA A 178 9.76 15.74 11.79
N CYS A 179 9.74 15.24 10.56
CA CYS A 179 10.88 14.60 9.89
C CYS A 179 11.83 15.59 9.21
N LYS A 180 11.68 16.89 9.48
CA LYS A 180 12.46 17.98 8.87
C LYS A 180 12.48 17.93 7.34
N CYS A 181 11.41 17.41 6.76
CA CYS A 181 11.26 17.37 5.32
C CYS A 181 10.88 18.76 4.78
N SER A 182 11.57 19.20 3.74
CA SER A 182 11.27 20.48 3.11
C SER A 182 10.02 20.44 2.22
N ARG A 183 9.42 19.24 2.01
CA ARG A 183 8.27 19.05 1.14
C ARG A 183 7.01 19.70 1.73
N LYS A 184 6.36 20.53 0.92
CA LYS A 184 5.02 21.08 1.18
C LYS A 184 4.17 20.84 -0.03
N PHE A 185 2.98 20.30 0.17
CA PHE A 185 2.02 20.07 -0.90
C PHE A 185 1.15 21.31 -1.14
N GLY A 186 1.05 21.71 -2.41
CA GLY A 186 0.07 22.71 -2.84
C GLY A 186 -1.32 22.08 -3.04
N PRO A 187 -2.38 22.91 -3.08
CA PRO A 187 -3.76 22.42 -3.27
C PRO A 187 -3.96 21.57 -4.53
N GLU A 188 -3.19 21.85 -5.61
CA GLU A 188 -3.25 21.11 -6.86
C GLU A 188 -2.57 19.73 -6.79
N GLU A 189 -1.73 19.51 -5.78
CA GLU A 189 -1.00 18.27 -5.61
C GLU A 189 -1.74 17.27 -4.71
N ILE A 190 -2.78 17.71 -3.99
CA ILE A 190 -3.64 16.87 -3.15
C ILE A 190 -4.99 16.67 -3.85
N ILE A 191 -5.38 15.41 -4.00
CA ILE A 191 -6.66 15.02 -4.61
C ILE A 191 -7.53 14.39 -3.52
N ALA A 192 -8.46 15.19 -2.98
CA ALA A 192 -9.41 14.81 -1.94
C ALA A 192 -10.79 14.51 -2.54
N LYS A 193 -10.87 13.49 -3.41
CA LYS A 193 -12.06 13.13 -4.19
C LYS A 193 -12.38 11.65 -4.03
N ASP A 194 -13.67 11.28 -4.04
CA ASP A 194 -14.02 9.87 -4.16
C ASP A 194 -13.42 9.31 -5.46
N TRP A 195 -12.74 8.19 -5.35
CA TRP A 195 -12.12 7.58 -6.52
C TRP A 195 -13.13 7.04 -7.53
N ALA A 196 -14.38 6.82 -7.13
CA ALA A 196 -15.46 6.52 -8.06
C ALA A 196 -15.75 7.68 -9.00
N ASP A 197 -15.52 8.91 -8.54
CA ASP A 197 -15.77 10.16 -9.27
C ASP A 197 -14.55 10.70 -10.01
N LEU A 198 -13.41 9.99 -9.99
CA LEU A 198 -12.23 10.36 -10.76
C LEU A 198 -12.54 10.30 -12.25
N THR A 199 -12.41 11.45 -12.91
CA THR A 199 -12.60 11.60 -14.35
C THR A 199 -11.35 11.18 -15.14
N GLY A 200 -11.49 11.07 -16.47
CA GLY A 200 -10.34 10.87 -17.35
C GLY A 200 -9.30 11.98 -17.24
N ASP A 201 -9.75 13.23 -17.03
CA ASP A 201 -8.85 14.38 -16.86
C ASP A 201 -8.11 14.32 -15.51
N ASP A 202 -8.79 13.87 -14.43
CA ASP A 202 -8.13 13.62 -13.15
C ASP A 202 -7.03 12.56 -13.30
N MET A 203 -7.35 11.44 -13.96
CA MET A 203 -6.38 10.36 -14.21
C MET A 203 -5.22 10.83 -15.09
N ALA A 204 -5.48 11.63 -16.12
CA ALA A 204 -4.44 12.20 -16.97
C ALA A 204 -3.52 13.18 -16.22
N ARG A 205 -4.07 13.93 -15.25
CA ARG A 205 -3.29 14.80 -14.34
C ARG A 205 -2.43 13.97 -13.39
N ILE A 206 -2.98 12.97 -12.76
CA ILE A 206 -2.25 12.05 -11.89
C ILE A 206 -1.12 11.36 -12.65
N ALA A 207 -1.38 10.89 -13.86
CA ALA A 207 -0.42 10.22 -14.73
C ALA A 207 0.73 11.11 -15.21
N LYS A 208 0.68 12.40 -14.91
CA LYS A 208 1.69 13.42 -15.24
C LYS A 208 2.17 14.18 -14.01
N CYS A 209 1.89 13.71 -12.81
CA CYS A 209 2.26 14.43 -11.59
C CYS A 209 3.78 14.50 -11.38
N GLY A 210 4.54 13.57 -11.99
CA GLY A 210 5.97 13.47 -11.80
C GLY A 210 6.36 13.11 -10.37
N PHE A 211 7.48 13.64 -9.92
CA PHE A 211 7.98 13.49 -8.55
C PHE A 211 8.69 14.77 -8.10
N ARG A 212 8.91 14.90 -6.79
CA ARG A 212 9.68 16.00 -6.20
C ARG A 212 10.79 15.40 -5.35
N GLN A 213 12.03 15.76 -5.64
CA GLN A 213 13.13 15.33 -4.80
C GLN A 213 13.04 16.00 -3.43
N ALA A 214 12.90 15.20 -2.39
CA ALA A 214 12.88 15.63 -1.00
C ALA A 214 13.47 14.52 -0.13
N SER A 215 13.97 14.90 1.03
CA SER A 215 14.51 13.97 2.02
C SER A 215 13.90 14.26 3.38
N CYS A 216 13.62 13.21 4.13
CA CYS A 216 13.30 13.27 5.54
C CYS A 216 14.56 12.98 6.35
N GLU A 217 14.67 13.57 7.55
CA GLU A 217 15.70 13.12 8.50
C GLU A 217 15.37 11.67 8.89
N LYS A 218 16.33 10.75 8.64
CA LYS A 218 16.09 9.33 8.87
C LYS A 218 15.92 9.03 10.36
N LEU A 219 14.80 8.43 10.71
CA LEU A 219 14.61 7.81 12.01
C LEU A 219 15.23 6.40 11.94
N HIS A 220 16.26 6.16 12.76
CA HIS A 220 16.92 4.86 12.81
C HIS A 220 16.11 3.87 13.64
N PHE A 221 15.35 3.03 12.96
CA PHE A 221 14.67 1.87 13.53
C PHE A 221 14.56 0.79 12.45
N ASP A 222 14.45 -0.46 12.86
CA ASP A 222 14.11 -1.53 11.94
C ASP A 222 12.58 -1.54 11.76
N ALA A 223 12.12 -1.23 10.55
CA ALA A 223 10.69 -1.19 10.25
C ALA A 223 10.03 -2.57 10.41
N HIS A 224 10.78 -3.65 10.19
CA HIS A 224 10.28 -5.02 10.35
C HIS A 224 10.18 -5.44 11.82
N ASP A 225 11.03 -4.88 12.69
CA ASP A 225 10.93 -5.09 14.14
C ASP A 225 9.82 -4.22 14.74
N ALA A 226 9.64 -3.00 14.24
CA ALA A 226 8.59 -2.09 14.70
C ALA A 226 7.19 -2.55 14.28
N PHE A 227 7.04 -3.00 13.03
CA PHE A 227 5.77 -3.45 12.47
C PHE A 227 5.82 -4.95 12.20
N THR A 228 5.04 -5.70 12.96
CA THR A 228 5.00 -7.16 12.86
C THR A 228 3.70 -7.64 12.21
N SER A 229 3.75 -8.86 11.65
CA SER A 229 2.58 -9.50 11.05
C SER A 229 2.30 -10.83 11.74
N ALA A 230 1.08 -11.00 12.26
CA ALA A 230 0.60 -12.27 12.78
C ALA A 230 -0.26 -12.96 11.73
N TYR A 231 0.11 -14.19 11.38
CA TYR A 231 -0.57 -15.01 10.39
C TYR A 231 -1.44 -16.06 11.07
N PHE A 232 -2.70 -16.14 10.65
CA PHE A 232 -3.66 -17.14 11.08
C PHE A 232 -4.13 -17.92 9.86
N LEU A 233 -3.67 -19.14 9.73
CA LEU A 233 -4.03 -20.05 8.65
C LEU A 233 -5.16 -20.95 9.15
N GLU A 234 -6.16 -21.21 8.30
CA GLU A 234 -7.21 -22.17 8.56
C GLU A 234 -7.92 -21.98 9.92
N LEU A 235 -8.27 -20.74 10.28
CA LEU A 235 -8.98 -20.43 11.53
C LEU A 235 -10.29 -21.23 11.70
N GLY A 236 -10.91 -21.62 10.58
CA GLY A 236 -12.17 -22.38 10.59
C GLY A 236 -13.35 -21.59 11.15
N LEU A 237 -13.27 -20.26 11.16
CA LEU A 237 -14.32 -19.37 11.69
C LEU A 237 -15.24 -18.89 10.57
N PRO A 238 -16.57 -18.82 10.82
CA PRO A 238 -17.51 -18.22 9.88
C PRO A 238 -17.19 -16.74 9.64
N ARG A 239 -17.47 -16.24 8.43
CA ARG A 239 -17.31 -14.83 8.07
C ARG A 239 -18.00 -13.90 9.06
N ALA A 240 -19.25 -14.18 9.41
CA ALA A 240 -20.02 -13.34 10.33
C ALA A 240 -19.37 -13.20 11.72
N GLN A 241 -18.68 -14.25 12.21
CA GLN A 241 -17.92 -14.17 13.46
C GLN A 241 -16.68 -13.30 13.31
N LEU A 242 -15.94 -13.45 12.21
CA LEU A 242 -14.78 -12.60 11.93
C LEU A 242 -15.18 -11.12 11.79
N GLU A 243 -16.24 -10.82 11.03
CA GLU A 243 -16.78 -9.46 10.88
C GLU A 243 -17.18 -8.84 12.23
N LYS A 244 -17.72 -9.64 13.16
CA LYS A 244 -18.08 -9.21 14.51
C LYS A 244 -16.85 -8.96 15.39
N ASN A 245 -15.84 -9.83 15.32
CA ASN A 245 -14.75 -9.87 16.28
C ASN A 245 -13.54 -9.03 15.86
N ILE A 246 -13.25 -8.88 14.54
CA ILE A 246 -12.14 -8.08 14.04
C ILE A 246 -12.12 -6.64 14.58
N PRO A 247 -13.25 -5.90 14.68
CA PRO A 247 -13.22 -4.54 15.21
C PRO A 247 -12.67 -4.42 16.62
N SER A 248 -12.85 -5.44 17.48
CA SER A 248 -12.33 -5.41 18.86
C SER A 248 -10.80 -5.45 18.92
N LEU A 249 -10.14 -6.03 17.91
CA LEU A 249 -8.67 -6.09 17.86
C LEU A 249 -8.02 -4.70 17.83
N PHE A 250 -8.70 -3.72 17.23
CA PHE A 250 -8.20 -2.33 17.15
C PHE A 250 -8.38 -1.54 18.45
N THR A 251 -9.16 -2.05 19.39
CA THR A 251 -9.50 -1.35 20.63
C THR A 251 -9.01 -2.05 21.89
N ASP A 252 -8.62 -3.32 21.81
CA ASP A 252 -8.04 -4.05 22.94
C ASP A 252 -6.51 -3.85 22.99
N PRO A 253 -6.00 -3.06 23.95
CA PRO A 253 -4.56 -2.82 24.08
C PRO A 253 -3.74 -4.09 24.36
N ALA A 254 -4.39 -5.18 24.83
CA ALA A 254 -3.73 -6.47 25.03
C ALA A 254 -3.36 -7.16 23.70
N CYS A 255 -3.99 -6.78 22.59
CA CYS A 255 -3.65 -7.25 21.25
C CYS A 255 -2.40 -6.58 20.66
N GLY A 256 -1.91 -5.52 21.27
CA GLY A 256 -0.93 -4.59 20.72
C GLY A 256 -1.61 -3.45 19.96
N ASN A 257 -0.83 -2.63 19.26
CA ASN A 257 -1.38 -1.59 18.39
C ASN A 257 -1.68 -2.16 17.01
N VAL A 258 -2.91 -2.66 16.80
CA VAL A 258 -3.33 -3.22 15.51
C VAL A 258 -3.61 -2.10 14.51
N LEU A 259 -2.91 -2.13 13.37
CA LEU A 259 -3.02 -1.13 12.31
C LEU A 259 -3.86 -1.61 11.14
N ARG A 260 -3.78 -2.90 10.80
CA ARG A 260 -4.50 -3.48 9.67
C ARG A 260 -4.82 -4.96 9.91
N VAL A 261 -5.99 -5.39 9.44
CA VAL A 261 -6.34 -6.80 9.28
C VAL A 261 -6.73 -7.03 7.83
N LYS A 262 -6.12 -8.01 7.17
CA LYS A 262 -6.50 -8.42 5.81
C LYS A 262 -6.52 -9.93 5.70
N GLY A 263 -7.35 -10.47 4.81
CA GLY A 263 -7.35 -11.91 4.55
C GLY A 263 -8.52 -12.38 3.73
N PHE A 264 -8.62 -13.69 3.59
CA PHE A 264 -9.69 -14.34 2.85
C PHE A 264 -10.37 -15.39 3.72
N VAL A 265 -11.66 -15.46 3.59
CA VAL A 265 -12.52 -16.45 4.29
C VAL A 265 -13.48 -17.07 3.30
N GLU A 266 -13.68 -18.37 3.42
CA GLU A 266 -14.74 -19.08 2.73
C GLU A 266 -16.01 -19.08 3.59
N ASP A 267 -17.14 -18.73 3.01
CA ASP A 267 -18.44 -18.78 3.65
C ASP A 267 -19.52 -19.23 2.66
N GLY A 268 -20.12 -20.37 2.93
CA GLY A 268 -21.16 -20.94 2.08
C GLY A 268 -20.72 -21.27 0.66
N GLY A 269 -19.49 -21.73 0.45
CA GLY A 269 -18.92 -22.04 -0.86
C GLY A 269 -18.53 -20.82 -1.69
N ARG A 270 -18.45 -19.64 -1.06
CA ARG A 270 -18.00 -18.38 -1.68
C ARG A 270 -16.84 -17.80 -0.91
N TRP A 271 -15.91 -17.19 -1.65
CA TRP A 271 -14.76 -16.52 -1.06
C TRP A 271 -15.03 -15.03 -0.86
N TYR A 272 -14.54 -14.51 0.25
CA TYR A 272 -14.63 -13.09 0.60
C TYR A 272 -13.25 -12.59 1.02
N GLU A 273 -12.90 -11.41 0.51
CA GLU A 273 -11.82 -10.62 1.06
C GLU A 273 -12.32 -9.87 2.28
N LEU A 274 -11.58 -9.96 3.40
CA LEU A 274 -11.74 -9.11 4.58
C LEU A 274 -10.62 -8.09 4.60
N ASN A 275 -10.96 -6.82 4.75
CA ASN A 275 -9.99 -5.74 4.88
C ASN A 275 -10.48 -4.75 5.93
N ALA A 276 -9.72 -4.62 7.03
CA ALA A 276 -10.07 -3.76 8.15
C ALA A 276 -8.89 -2.87 8.56
N ALA A 277 -9.23 -1.68 8.98
CA ALA A 277 -8.39 -0.71 9.66
C ALA A 277 -9.20 -0.09 10.80
N ALA A 278 -8.62 0.82 11.58
CA ALA A 278 -9.34 1.54 12.64
C ALA A 278 -10.63 2.23 12.14
N ALA A 279 -10.65 2.66 10.87
CA ALA A 279 -11.79 3.30 10.23
C ALA A 279 -12.97 2.34 9.93
N GLY A 280 -12.78 1.02 10.00
CA GLY A 280 -13.82 0.02 9.77
C GLY A 280 -13.36 -1.20 8.99
N LEU A 281 -14.32 -2.12 8.79
CA LEU A 281 -14.13 -3.38 8.09
C LEU A 281 -14.98 -3.43 6.82
N THR A 282 -14.41 -3.98 5.76
CA THR A 282 -15.11 -4.31 4.52
C THR A 282 -14.98 -5.80 4.22
N ALA A 283 -16.05 -6.39 3.69
CA ALA A 283 -16.07 -7.76 3.18
C ALA A 283 -16.55 -7.74 1.73
N ALA A 284 -15.72 -8.15 0.79
CA ALA A 284 -16.03 -8.14 -0.64
C ALA A 284 -15.93 -9.56 -1.22
N PRO A 285 -16.89 -9.99 -2.07
CA PRO A 285 -16.81 -11.29 -2.72
C PRO A 285 -15.65 -11.30 -3.74
N ILE A 286 -14.93 -12.43 -3.78
CA ILE A 286 -13.85 -12.69 -4.74
C ILE A 286 -14.04 -14.04 -5.41
N PRO A 287 -13.46 -14.26 -6.61
CA PRO A 287 -13.66 -15.51 -7.34
C PRO A 287 -13.07 -16.74 -6.63
N GLN A 288 -11.91 -16.58 -6.00
CA GLN A 288 -11.19 -17.63 -5.28
C GLN A 288 -10.30 -17.03 -4.21
N GLY A 289 -9.93 -17.83 -3.22
CA GLY A 289 -9.06 -17.39 -2.12
C GLY A 289 -8.37 -18.58 -1.46
N GLN A 290 -7.54 -18.28 -0.48
CA GLN A 290 -6.97 -19.23 0.47
C GLN A 290 -7.29 -18.74 1.87
N GLN A 291 -7.76 -19.62 2.75
CA GLN A 291 -8.14 -19.24 4.09
C GLN A 291 -6.92 -18.75 4.88
N VAL A 292 -6.83 -17.45 5.05
CA VAL A 292 -5.76 -16.76 5.79
C VAL A 292 -6.29 -15.44 6.32
N LEU A 293 -5.90 -15.12 7.55
CA LEU A 293 -6.07 -13.79 8.12
C LEU A 293 -4.70 -13.29 8.57
N ILE A 294 -4.37 -12.06 8.21
CA ILE A 294 -3.11 -11.40 8.54
C ILE A 294 -3.44 -10.16 9.36
N VAL A 295 -2.88 -10.09 10.56
CA VAL A 295 -2.97 -8.90 11.43
C VAL A 295 -1.62 -8.21 11.41
N ILE A 296 -1.59 -6.93 11.11
CA ILE A 296 -0.37 -6.12 11.02
C ILE A 296 -0.46 -5.01 12.05
N GLY A 297 0.61 -4.80 12.79
CA GLY A 297 0.65 -3.79 13.85
C GLY A 297 1.97 -3.77 14.62
N GLU A 298 1.98 -3.02 15.72
CA GLU A 298 3.13 -2.85 16.60
C GLU A 298 2.91 -3.61 17.91
N GLY A 299 3.93 -4.36 18.34
CA GLY A 299 3.88 -5.10 19.61
C GLY A 299 2.74 -6.11 19.71
N LEU A 300 2.43 -6.81 18.61
CA LEU A 300 1.31 -7.73 18.54
C LEU A 300 1.48 -8.95 19.47
N ASP A 301 0.45 -9.28 20.24
CA ASP A 301 0.34 -10.56 20.97
C ASP A 301 -0.52 -11.54 20.17
N LYS A 302 0.13 -12.51 19.50
CA LYS A 302 -0.55 -13.48 18.64
C LYS A 302 -1.55 -14.35 19.40
N ALA A 303 -1.26 -14.73 20.65
CA ALA A 303 -2.15 -15.58 21.44
C ALA A 303 -3.44 -14.81 21.81
N ARG A 304 -3.28 -13.56 22.19
CA ARG A 304 -4.41 -12.67 22.50
C ARG A 304 -5.25 -12.37 21.27
N LEU A 305 -4.63 -12.09 20.13
CA LEU A 305 -5.33 -11.90 18.86
C LEU A 305 -6.18 -13.13 18.49
N GLU A 306 -5.63 -14.34 18.65
CA GLU A 306 -6.36 -15.56 18.35
C GLU A 306 -7.54 -15.77 19.31
N GLU A 307 -7.36 -15.49 20.60
CA GLU A 307 -8.43 -15.56 21.60
C GLU A 307 -9.59 -14.63 21.23
N ASP A 308 -9.28 -13.38 20.88
CA ASP A 308 -10.32 -12.39 20.54
C ASP A 308 -11.02 -12.72 19.21
N LEU A 309 -10.30 -13.25 18.22
CA LEU A 309 -10.92 -13.70 16.97
C LEU A 309 -11.91 -14.86 17.19
N ARG A 310 -11.68 -15.72 18.20
CA ARG A 310 -12.50 -16.91 18.49
C ARG A 310 -13.68 -16.64 19.42
N ARG A 311 -13.78 -15.47 20.07
CA ARG A 311 -14.92 -15.08 20.91
C ARG A 311 -16.20 -14.92 20.10
#